data_c48bd2a28a85473dd79e57680e3d0a1f
#
_entry.id   c48bd2a28a85473dd79e57680e3d0a1f
#
_cell.length_a   1.000
_cell.length_b   1.000
_cell.length_c   1.000
_cell.angle_alpha   90.00
_cell.angle_beta   90.00
_cell.angle_gamma   90.00
#
_symmetry.space_group_name_H-M   'P 1'
#
loop_
_entity.id
_entity.type
_entity.pdbx_description
1 polymer ?
#
loop_
_entity_poly.entity_id
_entity_poly.type
_entity_poly.pdbx_seq_one_letter_code
_entity_poly.pdbx_strand_id
1 'polypeptide(L)'
;MIDIHLLRKDIHAVAERLAHRKFKLDIDAFNQLESERKAIQTRTEELQAQRNSLSKQIGQLKSKGEDASAVMAQVGGIGDELKTSAEKLEALQERIAAFVLSIPNIPHESVPLGADESGNVEIRKVGTPRQFDFEVKDHVDLGAPLGLDFDTGAKLSGARFTVMRAGIARLHRAIAQFM
;
A
#
# COMPACT_ATOMS: atom_id res chain seq x y z
N MET A 1 1.18 0.46 5.24
CA MET A 1 -0.10 0.05 4.60
C MET A 1 -0.85 -0.82 5.60
N ILE A 2 -2.13 -0.55 5.80
CA ILE A 2 -2.96 -1.35 6.71
C ILE A 2 -3.16 -2.77 6.16
N ASP A 3 -3.20 -3.78 7.06
CA ASP A 3 -3.53 -5.14 6.66
C ASP A 3 -5.02 -5.25 6.33
N ILE A 4 -5.35 -5.67 5.11
CA ILE A 4 -6.74 -5.85 4.66
C ILE A 4 -7.52 -6.88 5.50
N HIS A 5 -6.83 -7.85 6.12
CA HIS A 5 -7.48 -8.82 6.99
C HIS A 5 -8.08 -8.18 8.24
N LEU A 6 -7.51 -7.08 8.73
CA LEU A 6 -8.09 -6.31 9.83
C LEU A 6 -9.40 -5.67 9.43
N LEU A 7 -9.47 -5.08 8.22
CA LEU A 7 -10.70 -4.50 7.66
C LEU A 7 -11.79 -5.57 7.47
N ARG A 8 -11.42 -6.74 6.97
CA ARG A 8 -12.35 -7.87 6.78
C ARG A 8 -12.86 -8.46 8.07
N LYS A 9 -12.04 -8.43 9.13
CA LYS A 9 -12.38 -9.01 10.43
C LYS A 9 -13.35 -8.12 11.21
N ASP A 10 -13.03 -6.83 11.32
CA ASP A 10 -13.86 -5.85 12.05
C ASP A 10 -13.56 -4.43 11.56
N ILE A 11 -14.29 -4.02 10.53
CA ILE A 11 -14.11 -2.70 9.93
C ILE A 11 -14.52 -1.56 10.88
N HIS A 12 -15.48 -1.80 11.79
CA HIS A 12 -15.92 -0.78 12.72
C HIS A 12 -14.88 -0.49 13.79
N ALA A 13 -14.23 -1.50 14.34
CA ALA A 13 -13.11 -1.32 15.26
C ALA A 13 -11.92 -0.61 14.59
N VAL A 14 -11.65 -0.90 13.32
CA VAL A 14 -10.63 -0.18 12.54
C VAL A 14 -11.02 1.29 12.35
N ALA A 15 -12.27 1.55 11.99
CA ALA A 15 -12.77 2.92 11.79
C ALA A 15 -12.70 3.75 13.06
N GLU A 16 -13.03 3.18 14.21
CA GLU A 16 -12.91 3.83 15.51
C GLU A 16 -11.45 4.23 15.81
N ARG A 17 -10.50 3.32 15.61
CA ARG A 17 -9.07 3.61 15.83
C ARG A 17 -8.52 4.65 14.85
N LEU A 18 -9.00 4.67 13.61
CA LEU A 18 -8.62 5.67 12.61
C LEU A 18 -9.22 7.05 12.90
N ALA A 19 -10.39 7.10 13.56
CA ALA A 19 -10.99 8.36 14.00
C ALA A 19 -10.09 9.12 15.00
N HIS A 20 -9.28 8.42 15.78
CA HIS A 20 -8.25 9.04 16.66
C HIS A 20 -7.21 9.83 15.85
N ARG A 21 -7.01 9.50 14.58
CA ARG A 21 -6.16 10.23 13.63
C ARG A 21 -6.93 11.27 12.79
N LYS A 22 -8.18 11.56 13.16
CA LYS A 22 -9.09 12.42 12.40
C LYS A 22 -9.35 11.88 10.96
N PHE A 23 -9.17 10.57 10.75
CA PHE A 23 -9.44 9.91 9.48
C PHE A 23 -10.81 9.22 9.52
N LYS A 24 -11.68 9.58 8.58
CA LYS A 24 -12.99 8.95 8.42
C LYS A 24 -12.88 7.84 7.38
N LEU A 25 -12.95 6.59 7.83
CA LEU A 25 -12.98 5.43 6.93
C LEU A 25 -14.31 5.35 6.20
N ASP A 26 -14.28 5.19 4.88
CA ASP A 26 -15.47 4.92 4.07
C ASP A 26 -15.79 3.42 4.13
N ILE A 27 -16.61 3.05 5.12
CA ILE A 27 -17.03 1.66 5.37
C ILE A 27 -17.89 1.13 4.22
N ASP A 28 -18.78 1.96 3.68
CA ASP A 28 -19.69 1.54 2.62
C ASP A 28 -18.95 1.24 1.32
N ALA A 29 -17.98 2.08 0.96
CA ALA A 29 -17.14 1.85 -0.21
C ALA A 29 -16.34 0.54 -0.07
N PHE A 30 -15.76 0.25 1.10
CA PHE A 30 -15.07 -1.01 1.32
C PHE A 30 -15.99 -2.23 1.21
N ASN A 31 -17.15 -2.15 1.85
CA ASN A 31 -18.15 -3.24 1.83
C ASN A 31 -18.66 -3.52 0.42
N GLN A 32 -18.84 -2.47 -0.41
CA GLN A 32 -19.21 -2.62 -1.80
C GLN A 32 -18.13 -3.37 -2.59
N LEU A 33 -16.86 -2.96 -2.47
CA LEU A 33 -15.73 -3.63 -3.13
C LEU A 33 -15.61 -5.11 -2.72
N GLU A 34 -15.75 -5.42 -1.44
CA GLU A 34 -15.72 -6.81 -0.95
C GLU A 34 -16.93 -7.64 -1.39
N SER A 35 -18.11 -7.02 -1.52
CA SER A 35 -19.30 -7.67 -2.06
C SER A 35 -19.11 -8.03 -3.54
N GLU A 36 -18.62 -7.08 -4.35
CA GLU A 36 -18.29 -7.31 -5.77
C GLU A 36 -17.27 -8.46 -5.91
N ARG A 37 -16.22 -8.44 -5.07
CA ARG A 37 -15.20 -9.50 -5.07
C ARG A 37 -15.77 -10.88 -4.77
N LYS A 38 -16.58 -10.98 -3.72
CA LYS A 38 -17.24 -12.24 -3.34
C LYS A 38 -18.13 -12.76 -4.46
N ALA A 39 -18.93 -11.90 -5.08
CA ALA A 39 -19.81 -12.27 -6.18
C ALA A 39 -19.02 -12.86 -7.37
N ILE A 40 -17.93 -12.19 -7.78
CA ILE A 40 -17.07 -12.69 -8.87
C ILE A 40 -16.44 -14.03 -8.49
N GLN A 41 -15.93 -14.19 -7.26
CA GLN A 41 -15.32 -15.44 -6.80
C GLN A 41 -16.31 -16.59 -6.78
N THR A 42 -17.51 -16.40 -6.21
CA THR A 42 -18.56 -17.43 -6.19
C THR A 42 -18.94 -17.84 -7.61
N ARG A 43 -19.15 -16.87 -8.52
CA ARG A 43 -19.45 -17.16 -9.92
C ARG A 43 -18.32 -17.94 -10.62
N THR A 44 -17.08 -17.57 -10.34
CA THR A 44 -15.91 -18.28 -10.89
C THR A 44 -15.83 -19.72 -10.41
N GLU A 45 -16.10 -19.98 -9.13
CA GLU A 45 -16.14 -21.33 -8.56
C GLU A 45 -17.25 -22.18 -9.19
N GLU A 46 -18.46 -21.61 -9.37
CA GLU A 46 -19.57 -22.26 -10.04
C GLU A 46 -19.22 -22.64 -11.49
N LEU A 47 -18.63 -21.69 -12.24
CA LEU A 47 -18.23 -21.94 -13.63
C LEU A 47 -17.14 -23.01 -13.73
N GLN A 48 -16.18 -23.02 -12.81
CA GLN A 48 -15.16 -24.06 -12.76
C GLN A 48 -15.76 -25.45 -12.45
N ALA A 49 -16.69 -25.51 -11.50
CA ALA A 49 -17.39 -26.75 -11.17
C ALA A 49 -18.20 -27.28 -12.39
N GLN A 50 -18.92 -26.39 -13.07
CA GLN A 50 -19.67 -26.73 -14.29
C GLN A 50 -18.74 -27.22 -15.40
N ARG A 51 -17.63 -26.50 -15.65
CA ARG A 51 -16.63 -26.90 -16.65
C ARG A 51 -16.07 -28.30 -16.37
N ASN A 52 -15.75 -28.59 -15.11
CA ASN A 52 -15.23 -29.88 -14.70
C ASN A 52 -16.26 -31.00 -14.90
N SER A 53 -17.54 -30.75 -14.60
CA SER A 53 -18.64 -31.69 -14.83
C SER A 53 -18.84 -31.97 -16.33
N LEU A 54 -18.90 -30.92 -17.14
CA LEU A 54 -19.05 -31.06 -18.62
C LEU A 54 -17.83 -31.75 -19.23
N SER A 55 -16.63 -31.50 -18.76
CA SER A 55 -15.43 -32.17 -19.23
C SER A 55 -15.47 -33.69 -18.97
N LYS A 56 -16.03 -34.12 -17.85
CA LYS A 56 -16.27 -35.55 -17.57
C LYS A 56 -17.32 -36.14 -18.53
N GLN A 57 -18.39 -35.39 -18.81
CA GLN A 57 -19.41 -35.81 -19.80
C GLN A 57 -18.82 -35.97 -21.18
N ILE A 58 -17.97 -35.03 -21.64
CA ILE A 58 -17.26 -35.16 -22.92
C ILE A 58 -16.44 -36.44 -22.96
N GLY A 59 -15.71 -36.76 -21.87
CA GLY A 59 -14.96 -38.02 -21.80
C GLY A 59 -15.85 -39.27 -21.93
N GLN A 60 -17.01 -39.26 -21.29
CA GLN A 60 -17.99 -40.38 -21.36
C GLN A 60 -18.61 -40.52 -22.75
N LEU A 61 -19.03 -39.41 -23.39
CA LEU A 61 -19.60 -39.43 -24.75
C LEU A 61 -18.56 -39.94 -25.75
N LYS A 62 -17.34 -39.44 -25.71
CA LYS A 62 -16.25 -39.88 -26.57
C LYS A 62 -15.91 -41.37 -26.40
N SER A 63 -15.93 -41.88 -25.18
CA SER A 63 -15.67 -43.30 -24.89
C SER A 63 -16.77 -44.22 -25.45
N LYS A 64 -18.00 -43.71 -25.64
CA LYS A 64 -19.13 -44.42 -26.20
C LYS A 64 -19.26 -44.23 -27.75
N GLY A 65 -18.41 -43.39 -28.33
CA GLY A 65 -18.52 -43.03 -29.77
C GLY A 65 -19.66 -42.07 -30.07
N GLU A 66 -20.22 -41.40 -29.08
CA GLU A 66 -21.32 -40.45 -29.21
C GLU A 66 -20.81 -39.03 -29.50
N ASP A 67 -21.66 -38.20 -30.15
CA ASP A 67 -21.32 -36.82 -30.50
C ASP A 67 -21.25 -35.92 -29.24
N ALA A 68 -20.10 -35.31 -28.98
CA ALA A 68 -19.84 -34.41 -27.86
C ALA A 68 -19.83 -32.92 -28.28
N SER A 69 -20.15 -32.60 -29.55
CA SER A 69 -19.98 -31.24 -30.10
C SER A 69 -20.74 -30.17 -29.32
N ALA A 70 -21.99 -30.44 -28.91
CA ALA A 70 -22.81 -29.51 -28.14
C ALA A 70 -22.21 -29.22 -26.74
N VAL A 71 -21.70 -30.26 -26.05
CA VAL A 71 -21.09 -30.13 -24.73
C VAL A 71 -19.74 -29.41 -24.83
N MET A 72 -18.99 -29.65 -25.92
CA MET A 72 -17.74 -28.93 -26.19
C MET A 72 -17.98 -27.43 -26.42
N ALA A 73 -19.04 -27.07 -27.13
CA ALA A 73 -19.42 -25.67 -27.33
C ALA A 73 -19.78 -24.97 -25.98
N GLN A 74 -20.51 -25.68 -25.10
CA GLN A 74 -20.79 -25.16 -23.74
C GLN A 74 -19.52 -24.93 -22.92
N VAL A 75 -18.56 -25.85 -22.95
CA VAL A 75 -17.26 -25.70 -22.27
C VAL A 75 -16.48 -24.52 -22.83
N GLY A 76 -16.57 -24.26 -24.15
CA GLY A 76 -15.98 -23.08 -24.79
C GLY A 76 -16.57 -21.78 -24.20
N GLY A 77 -17.91 -21.67 -24.15
CA GLY A 77 -18.57 -20.50 -23.59
C GLY A 77 -18.23 -20.26 -22.10
N ILE A 78 -18.13 -21.34 -21.31
CA ILE A 78 -17.68 -21.23 -19.90
C ILE A 78 -16.22 -20.75 -19.84
N GLY A 79 -15.36 -21.16 -20.76
CA GLY A 79 -13.99 -20.68 -20.86
C GLY A 79 -13.90 -19.18 -21.06
N ASP A 80 -14.73 -18.62 -21.94
CA ASP A 80 -14.80 -17.18 -22.20
C ASP A 80 -15.36 -16.40 -20.99
N GLU A 81 -16.38 -16.94 -20.30
CA GLU A 81 -16.88 -16.35 -19.06
C GLU A 81 -15.82 -16.35 -17.95
N LEU A 82 -15.06 -17.42 -17.80
CA LEU A 82 -13.97 -17.51 -16.82
C LEU A 82 -12.87 -16.49 -17.10
N LYS A 83 -12.51 -16.30 -18.37
CA LYS A 83 -11.55 -15.26 -18.78
C LYS A 83 -12.05 -13.87 -18.42
N THR A 84 -13.29 -13.55 -18.76
CA THR A 84 -13.92 -12.26 -18.41
C THR A 84 -13.99 -12.07 -16.90
N SER A 85 -14.27 -13.11 -16.13
CA SER A 85 -14.28 -13.06 -14.67
C SER A 85 -12.90 -12.78 -14.08
N ALA A 86 -11.85 -13.37 -14.66
CA ALA A 86 -10.47 -13.11 -14.24
C ALA A 86 -10.07 -11.66 -14.48
N GLU A 87 -10.37 -11.10 -15.66
CA GLU A 87 -10.10 -9.69 -15.99
C GLU A 87 -10.85 -8.73 -15.04
N LYS A 88 -12.12 -9.02 -14.73
CA LYS A 88 -12.90 -8.24 -13.77
C LYS A 88 -12.34 -8.32 -12.34
N LEU A 89 -11.88 -9.51 -11.94
CA LEU A 89 -11.29 -9.70 -10.61
C LEU A 89 -9.98 -8.94 -10.47
N GLU A 90 -9.13 -8.93 -11.50
CA GLU A 90 -7.87 -8.19 -11.54
C GLU A 90 -8.13 -6.67 -11.39
N ALA A 91 -9.01 -6.12 -12.22
CA ALA A 91 -9.39 -4.71 -12.13
C ALA A 91 -9.98 -4.33 -10.75
N LEU A 92 -10.77 -5.23 -10.16
CA LEU A 92 -11.32 -5.03 -8.83
C LEU A 92 -10.25 -5.08 -7.73
N GLN A 93 -9.26 -5.98 -7.87
CA GLN A 93 -8.13 -6.05 -6.94
C GLN A 93 -7.29 -4.77 -6.96
N GLU A 94 -7.09 -4.15 -8.13
CA GLU A 94 -6.44 -2.85 -8.24
C GLU A 94 -7.23 -1.76 -7.50
N ARG A 95 -8.56 -1.73 -7.64
CA ARG A 95 -9.43 -0.80 -6.92
C ARG A 95 -9.35 -1.00 -5.40
N ILE A 96 -9.35 -2.25 -4.93
CA ILE A 96 -9.20 -2.58 -3.51
C ILE A 96 -7.80 -2.15 -3.01
N ALA A 97 -6.76 -2.41 -3.77
CA ALA A 97 -5.40 -2.00 -3.42
C ALA A 97 -5.27 -0.48 -3.32
N ALA A 98 -5.82 0.27 -4.27
CA ALA A 98 -5.86 1.73 -4.24
C ALA A 98 -6.61 2.26 -3.00
N PHE A 99 -7.76 1.66 -2.68
CA PHE A 99 -8.52 2.00 -1.48
C PHE A 99 -7.70 1.77 -0.20
N VAL A 100 -7.10 0.59 -0.04
CA VAL A 100 -6.28 0.24 1.14
C VAL A 100 -5.05 1.14 1.25
N LEU A 101 -4.41 1.51 0.13
CA LEU A 101 -3.27 2.43 0.10
C LEU A 101 -3.62 3.85 0.59
N SER A 102 -4.88 4.28 0.44
CA SER A 102 -5.34 5.58 0.92
C SER A 102 -5.55 5.64 2.44
N ILE A 103 -5.61 4.48 3.11
CA ILE A 103 -5.88 4.40 4.55
C ILE A 103 -4.57 4.53 5.34
N PRO A 104 -4.49 5.46 6.31
CA PRO A 104 -3.33 5.57 7.18
C PRO A 104 -3.22 4.36 8.11
N ASN A 105 -2.00 4.09 8.60
CA ASN A 105 -1.79 3.01 9.57
C ASN A 105 -2.49 3.29 10.91
N ILE A 106 -2.95 2.21 11.56
CA ILE A 106 -3.52 2.27 12.89
C ILE A 106 -2.42 2.57 13.91
N PRO A 107 -2.60 3.55 14.81
CA PRO A 107 -1.66 3.80 15.89
C PRO A 107 -1.54 2.59 16.83
N HIS A 108 -0.36 2.39 17.40
CA HIS A 108 -0.18 1.42 18.47
C HIS A 108 -0.96 1.84 19.73
N GLU A 109 -1.37 0.89 20.55
CA GLU A 109 -2.20 1.16 21.75
C GLU A 109 -1.51 2.09 22.77
N SER A 110 -0.17 2.06 22.81
CA SER A 110 0.61 2.93 23.69
C SER A 110 0.68 4.39 23.23
N VAL A 111 0.19 4.71 22.04
CA VAL A 111 0.20 6.09 21.52
C VAL A 111 -0.91 6.87 22.18
N PRO A 112 -0.61 7.96 22.93
CA PRO A 112 -1.62 8.79 23.57
C PRO A 112 -2.50 9.47 22.51
N LEU A 113 -3.76 9.70 22.87
CA LEU A 113 -4.68 10.46 22.04
C LEU A 113 -4.33 11.94 22.14
N GLY A 114 -4.22 12.59 20.99
CA GLY A 114 -3.93 14.02 20.91
C GLY A 114 -4.33 14.63 19.58
N ALA A 115 -4.57 15.92 19.57
CA ALA A 115 -4.94 16.66 18.37
C ALA A 115 -3.72 17.02 17.51
N ASP A 116 -2.58 17.23 18.15
CA ASP A 116 -1.32 17.67 17.58
C ASP A 116 -0.14 17.25 18.50
N GLU A 117 1.05 17.77 18.22
CA GLU A 117 2.28 17.48 18.95
C GLU A 117 2.27 17.88 20.42
N SER A 118 1.37 18.78 20.85
CA SER A 118 1.25 19.16 22.27
C SER A 118 0.75 17.99 23.13
N GLY A 119 0.08 17.01 22.51
CA GLY A 119 -0.36 15.77 23.16
C GLY A 119 0.73 14.71 23.28
N ASN A 120 1.94 14.92 22.74
CA ASN A 120 3.02 13.96 22.83
C ASN A 120 3.54 13.82 24.27
N VAL A 121 3.77 12.57 24.69
CA VAL A 121 4.30 12.24 26.01
C VAL A 121 5.75 11.79 25.86
N GLU A 122 6.67 12.47 26.57
CA GLU A 122 8.06 12.05 26.61
C GLU A 122 8.19 10.71 27.35
N ILE A 123 8.56 9.65 26.65
CA ILE A 123 8.70 8.31 27.23
C ILE A 123 10.01 8.18 27.99
N ARG A 124 11.10 8.74 27.45
CA ARG A 124 12.42 8.61 28.02
C ARG A 124 13.33 9.73 27.56
N LYS A 125 14.08 10.29 28.46
CA LYS A 125 15.19 11.23 28.19
C LYS A 125 16.52 10.54 28.48
N VAL A 126 17.44 10.57 27.55
CA VAL A 126 18.75 9.92 27.67
C VAL A 126 19.86 10.96 27.47
N GLY A 127 20.76 11.05 28.43
CA GLY A 127 21.88 11.98 28.40
C GLY A 127 21.49 13.42 28.74
N THR A 128 22.48 14.28 28.74
CA THR A 128 22.32 15.71 28.92
C THR A 128 23.00 16.42 27.76
N PRO A 129 22.29 17.35 27.07
CA PRO A 129 22.91 18.13 25.99
C PRO A 129 24.15 18.86 26.51
N ARG A 130 25.21 18.83 25.72
CA ARG A 130 26.42 19.58 26.06
C ARG A 130 26.12 21.07 26.06
N GLN A 131 26.57 21.75 27.12
CA GLN A 131 26.59 23.21 27.16
C GLN A 131 27.91 23.71 26.60
N PHE A 132 27.84 24.76 25.79
CA PHE A 132 29.01 25.38 25.17
C PHE A 132 29.20 26.77 25.78
N ASP A 133 30.44 27.20 25.93
CA ASP A 133 30.87 28.52 26.39
C ASP A 133 31.08 29.51 25.24
N PHE A 134 30.67 29.14 24.04
CA PHE A 134 30.73 29.95 22.83
C PHE A 134 29.36 29.94 22.12
N GLU A 135 29.17 30.89 21.21
CA GLU A 135 27.97 30.98 20.37
C GLU A 135 27.87 29.78 19.41
N VAL A 136 26.81 28.98 19.59
CA VAL A 136 26.56 27.81 18.76
C VAL A 136 25.99 28.23 17.40
N LYS A 137 26.65 27.83 16.33
CA LYS A 137 26.20 28.06 14.95
C LYS A 137 25.51 26.82 14.40
N ASP A 138 24.53 27.02 13.56
CA ASP A 138 23.84 25.95 12.88
C ASP A 138 24.62 25.40 11.66
N HIS A 139 24.06 24.40 10.99
CA HIS A 139 24.70 23.76 9.85
C HIS A 139 24.76 24.66 8.60
N VAL A 140 23.91 25.66 8.51
CA VAL A 140 23.94 26.62 7.38
C VAL A 140 25.16 27.52 7.53
N ASP A 141 25.32 28.12 8.70
CA ASP A 141 26.45 29.01 9.00
C ASP A 141 27.80 28.28 8.93
N LEU A 142 27.85 27.05 9.49
CA LEU A 142 29.07 26.25 9.45
C LEU A 142 29.34 25.65 8.08
N GLY A 143 28.31 25.31 7.35
CA GLY A 143 28.43 24.63 6.06
C GLY A 143 28.80 25.55 4.90
N ALA A 144 28.34 26.79 4.90
CA ALA A 144 28.61 27.73 3.82
C ALA A 144 30.12 27.90 3.50
N PRO A 145 30.99 28.19 4.50
CA PRO A 145 32.43 28.31 4.24
C PRO A 145 33.10 26.97 3.85
N LEU A 146 32.46 25.82 4.16
CA LEU A 146 32.94 24.50 3.80
C LEU A 146 32.49 24.03 2.41
N GLY A 147 31.62 24.81 1.75
CA GLY A 147 31.14 24.50 0.40
C GLY A 147 29.71 23.93 0.33
N LEU A 148 28.89 24.06 1.38
CA LEU A 148 27.44 23.88 1.30
C LEU A 148 26.83 25.15 0.76
N ASP A 149 26.24 25.08 -0.42
CA ASP A 149 25.65 26.24 -1.13
C ASP A 149 24.15 26.04 -1.24
N PHE A 150 23.43 26.62 -0.29
CA PHE A 150 21.97 26.54 -0.21
C PHE A 150 21.31 27.45 -1.24
N ASP A 151 21.88 28.62 -1.51
CA ASP A 151 21.33 29.58 -2.47
C ASP A 151 21.33 29.01 -3.89
N THR A 152 22.46 28.42 -4.29
CA THR A 152 22.54 27.75 -5.59
C THR A 152 21.63 26.54 -5.63
N GLY A 153 21.51 25.77 -4.53
CA GLY A 153 20.60 24.64 -4.42
C GLY A 153 19.13 25.08 -4.62
N ALA A 154 18.72 26.16 -3.98
CA ALA A 154 17.39 26.73 -4.13
C ALA A 154 17.10 27.18 -5.55
N LYS A 155 18.06 27.82 -6.24
CA LYS A 155 17.92 28.26 -7.64
C LYS A 155 17.80 27.11 -8.63
N LEU A 156 18.53 26.01 -8.40
CA LEU A 156 18.56 24.87 -9.32
C LEU A 156 17.37 23.92 -9.15
N SER A 157 16.92 23.71 -7.91
CA SER A 157 15.97 22.62 -7.63
C SER A 157 14.91 22.95 -6.57
N GLY A 158 15.06 24.05 -5.81
CA GLY A 158 14.12 24.47 -4.78
C GLY A 158 14.72 24.58 -3.38
N ALA A 159 13.95 25.15 -2.44
CA ALA A 159 14.40 25.60 -1.12
C ALA A 159 14.98 24.49 -0.20
N ARG A 160 14.75 23.22 -0.52
CA ARG A 160 15.24 22.07 0.30
C ARG A 160 16.43 21.35 -0.32
N PHE A 161 17.03 21.93 -1.35
CA PHE A 161 18.20 21.36 -2.02
C PHE A 161 19.47 22.12 -1.63
N THR A 162 20.58 21.40 -1.65
CA THR A 162 21.91 21.95 -1.34
C THR A 162 22.90 21.53 -2.42
N VAL A 163 23.66 22.48 -2.93
CA VAL A 163 24.82 22.18 -3.77
C VAL A 163 26.03 22.00 -2.87
N MET A 164 26.76 20.93 -3.08
CA MET A 164 28.02 20.64 -2.37
C MET A 164 29.20 20.86 -3.28
N ARG A 165 30.23 21.57 -2.79
CA ARG A 165 31.44 21.88 -3.55
C ARG A 165 32.69 21.40 -2.82
N ALA A 166 33.75 21.20 -3.58
CA ALA A 166 35.11 20.90 -3.07
C ALA A 166 35.16 19.78 -2.04
N GLY A 167 35.73 20.04 -0.85
CA GLY A 167 35.98 19.06 0.19
C GLY A 167 34.74 18.42 0.74
N ILE A 168 33.67 19.17 0.95
CA ILE A 168 32.41 18.63 1.50
C ILE A 168 31.72 17.68 0.52
N ALA A 169 31.76 17.99 -0.80
CA ALA A 169 31.23 17.09 -1.83
C ALA A 169 32.00 15.76 -1.86
N ARG A 170 33.33 15.83 -1.70
CA ARG A 170 34.18 14.64 -1.63
C ARG A 170 33.91 13.82 -0.39
N LEU A 171 33.78 14.47 0.76
CA LEU A 171 33.46 13.81 2.04
C LEU A 171 32.10 13.12 1.98
N HIS A 172 31.07 13.78 1.45
CA HIS A 172 29.74 13.20 1.29
C HIS A 172 29.79 11.90 0.48
N ARG A 173 30.48 11.91 -0.66
CA ARG A 173 30.66 10.69 -1.48
C ARG A 173 31.44 9.59 -0.77
N ALA A 174 32.48 9.96 -0.02
CA ALA A 174 33.27 9.00 0.74
C ALA A 174 32.44 8.30 1.82
N ILE A 175 31.59 9.06 2.54
CA ILE A 175 30.69 8.51 3.56
C ILE A 175 29.65 7.58 2.91
N ALA A 176 29.05 7.96 1.80
CA ALA A 176 28.09 7.13 1.08
C ALA A 176 28.68 5.80 0.58
N GLN A 177 29.97 5.81 0.19
CA GLN A 177 30.67 4.58 -0.23
C GLN A 177 31.13 3.72 0.95
N PHE A 178 31.35 4.34 2.12
CA PHE A 178 31.74 3.62 3.33
C PHE A 178 30.56 2.85 3.96
N MET A 179 29.30 3.39 3.88
CA MET A 179 28.08 2.78 4.40
C MET A 179 27.58 1.62 3.52
#